data_a8732520879e3b59304d9eccfb8075be
#
_entry.id   a8732520879e3b59304d9eccfb8075be
#
_cell.length_a   1.000
_cell.length_b   1.000
_cell.length_c   1.000
_cell.angle_alpha   90.00
_cell.angle_beta   90.00
_cell.angle_gamma   90.00
#
_symmetry.space_group_name_H-M   'P 1'
#
loop_
_entity.id
_entity.type
_entity.pdbx_description
1 polymer ?
#
loop_
_entity_poly.entity_id
_entity_poly.type
_entity_poly.pdbx_seq_one_letter_code
_entity_poly.pdbx_strand_id
1 'polypeptide(L)'
;MKRISSLAVCRTALAGALVLAGLLSLPGCSGAQAAPESTFVLLDGSKKTTADLKGKVTLVNFWATSCVTCVAEMPKVIATYNKYKDRGYDTLAVAMRYDPPSYVVNYTETRQLPFKVAIDNTGAVAKAWGEVQLTPTTYLVNKRGEIVKRYVGEPDFAALHQLIEKLLAET
;
A
#
# COMPACT_ATOMS: atom_id res chain seq x y z
N MET A 1 -65.69 8.28 66.43
CA MET A 1 -66.24 9.55 65.87
C MET A 1 -65.47 9.91 64.65
N LYS A 2 -66.18 9.84 63.48
CA LYS A 2 -66.19 10.79 62.36
C LYS A 2 -64.83 11.21 61.83
N ARG A 3 -64.49 11.22 60.53
CA ARG A 3 -65.17 11.30 59.22
C ARG A 3 -64.06 11.13 58.15
N ILE A 4 -64.23 10.33 57.13
CA ILE A 4 -64.66 10.63 55.73
C ILE A 4 -63.67 11.46 54.88
N SER A 5 -63.31 10.84 53.75
CA SER A 5 -63.13 11.37 52.39
C SER A 5 -61.82 12.08 52.04
N SER A 6 -61.13 11.66 51.05
CA SER A 6 -61.47 11.93 49.67
C SER A 6 -60.50 11.17 48.67
N LEU A 7 -61.11 10.61 47.71
CA LEU A 7 -60.47 10.12 46.52
C LEU A 7 -59.89 11.27 45.67
N ALA A 8 -58.65 11.22 45.32
CA ALA A 8 -58.08 12.00 44.21
C ALA A 8 -57.46 11.04 43.17
N VAL A 9 -58.21 10.93 42.13
CA VAL A 9 -57.78 10.20 40.92
C VAL A 9 -56.70 11.05 40.22
N CYS A 10 -55.45 10.61 40.21
CA CYS A 10 -54.41 11.24 39.42
C CYS A 10 -54.20 10.42 38.14
N ARG A 11 -54.60 11.00 37.03
CA ARG A 11 -54.41 10.47 35.66
C ARG A 11 -52.93 10.47 35.34
N THR A 12 -52.36 9.31 35.20
CA THR A 12 -50.99 9.14 34.65
C THR A 12 -51.04 9.31 33.16
N ALA A 13 -50.48 10.40 32.68
CA ALA A 13 -50.15 10.60 31.26
C ALA A 13 -48.91 9.79 30.91
N LEU A 14 -49.05 8.79 30.04
CA LEU A 14 -47.92 8.12 29.39
C LEU A 14 -47.31 9.10 28.40
N ALA A 15 -46.12 9.63 28.72
CA ALA A 15 -45.28 10.28 27.77
C ALA A 15 -44.39 9.21 27.10
N GLY A 16 -44.72 8.83 25.88
CA GLY A 16 -43.89 7.94 25.05
C GLY A 16 -42.61 8.66 24.61
N ALA A 17 -41.49 8.28 25.18
CA ALA A 17 -40.16 8.68 24.68
C ALA A 17 -39.78 7.78 23.48
N LEU A 18 -39.94 8.31 22.28
CA LEU A 18 -39.34 7.74 21.06
C LEU A 18 -37.84 7.92 21.15
N VAL A 19 -37.10 6.84 21.49
CA VAL A 19 -35.65 6.77 21.34
C VAL A 19 -35.36 6.54 19.86
N LEU A 20 -35.04 7.60 19.14
CA LEU A 20 -34.45 7.53 17.81
C LEU A 20 -33.03 6.96 17.97
N ALA A 21 -32.86 5.65 17.80
CA ALA A 21 -31.58 5.00 17.66
C ALA A 21 -31.00 5.40 16.30
N GLY A 22 -30.21 6.49 16.28
CA GLY A 22 -29.39 6.85 15.14
C GLY A 22 -28.33 5.78 14.93
N LEU A 23 -28.47 4.95 13.89
CA LEU A 23 -27.38 4.12 13.39
C LEU A 23 -26.27 5.05 12.88
N LEU A 24 -25.27 5.28 13.72
CA LEU A 24 -23.98 5.78 13.26
C LEU A 24 -23.34 4.67 12.43
N SER A 25 -23.50 4.75 11.11
CA SER A 25 -22.72 3.97 10.14
C SER A 25 -21.27 4.44 10.27
N LEU A 26 -20.46 3.72 11.04
CA LEU A 26 -19.00 3.89 11.03
C LEU A 26 -18.53 3.51 9.63
N PRO A 27 -17.84 4.42 8.90
CA PRO A 27 -17.19 4.03 7.66
C PRO A 27 -16.17 2.96 8.02
N GLY A 28 -16.39 1.73 7.52
CA GLY A 28 -15.44 0.64 7.66
C GLY A 28 -14.11 1.10 7.08
N CYS A 29 -13.09 1.24 7.92
CA CYS A 29 -11.72 1.40 7.47
C CYS A 29 -11.38 0.19 6.58
N SER A 30 -11.40 0.37 5.27
CA SER A 30 -10.76 -0.57 4.35
C SER A 30 -9.30 -0.67 4.79
N GLY A 31 -8.78 -1.87 5.01
CA GLY A 31 -7.47 -2.11 5.61
C GLY A 31 -6.24 -1.69 4.78
N ALA A 32 -6.35 -0.61 4.02
CA ALA A 32 -5.25 0.01 3.29
C ALA A 32 -4.50 0.97 4.22
N GLN A 33 -3.22 0.74 4.40
CA GLN A 33 -2.34 1.55 5.23
C GLN A 33 -1.58 2.55 4.36
N ALA A 34 -1.49 3.81 4.78
CA ALA A 34 -0.64 4.80 4.10
C ALA A 34 0.80 4.27 3.98
N ALA A 35 1.38 4.37 2.79
CA ALA A 35 2.78 4.02 2.60
C ALA A 35 3.67 4.93 3.47
N PRO A 36 4.67 4.38 4.17
CA PRO A 36 5.49 5.15 5.09
C PRO A 36 6.30 6.23 4.33
N GLU A 37 6.43 7.39 4.95
CA GLU A 37 7.26 8.46 4.38
C GLU A 37 8.70 7.98 4.21
N SER A 38 9.20 8.11 2.99
CA SER A 38 10.52 7.64 2.60
C SER A 38 11.09 8.48 1.47
N THR A 39 12.41 8.55 1.40
CA THR A 39 13.13 9.14 0.29
C THR A 39 13.93 8.05 -0.41
N PHE A 40 13.64 7.82 -1.66
CA PHE A 40 14.33 6.87 -2.54
C PHE A 40 15.42 7.61 -3.32
N VAL A 41 16.67 7.19 -3.17
CA VAL A 41 17.80 7.72 -3.94
C VAL A 41 17.94 6.88 -5.20
N LEU A 42 17.68 7.48 -6.36
CA LEU A 42 17.73 6.81 -7.66
C LEU A 42 19.19 6.66 -8.15
N LEU A 43 19.43 5.81 -9.15
CA LEU A 43 20.76 5.55 -9.68
C LEU A 43 21.40 6.79 -10.34
N ASP A 44 20.60 7.73 -10.83
CA ASP A 44 21.05 9.01 -11.37
C ASP A 44 21.33 10.08 -10.28
N GLY A 45 21.23 9.71 -9.00
CA GLY A 45 21.40 10.60 -7.85
C GLY A 45 20.18 11.45 -7.52
N SER A 46 19.16 11.45 -8.36
CA SER A 46 17.91 12.16 -8.06
C SER A 46 17.13 11.46 -6.93
N LYS A 47 16.19 12.19 -6.33
CA LYS A 47 15.39 11.67 -5.23
C LYS A 47 13.93 11.60 -5.63
N LYS A 48 13.26 10.51 -5.22
CA LYS A 48 11.81 10.33 -5.28
C LYS A 48 11.33 10.11 -3.85
N THR A 49 10.16 10.63 -3.51
CA THR A 49 9.56 10.44 -2.17
C THR A 49 8.33 9.56 -2.25
N THR A 50 7.83 9.11 -1.11
CA THR A 50 6.54 8.40 -1.04
C THR A 50 5.39 9.28 -1.58
N ALA A 51 5.46 10.60 -1.41
CA ALA A 51 4.46 11.52 -1.96
C ALA A 51 4.40 11.47 -3.50
N ASP A 52 5.53 11.23 -4.17
CA ASP A 52 5.63 11.13 -5.63
C ASP A 52 5.04 9.83 -6.20
N LEU A 53 4.63 8.89 -5.35
CA LEU A 53 3.91 7.69 -5.75
C LEU A 53 2.41 7.96 -5.99
N LYS A 54 1.88 9.05 -5.42
CA LYS A 54 0.46 9.40 -5.56
C LYS A 54 0.08 9.69 -7.01
N GLY A 55 -1.16 9.38 -7.36
CA GLY A 55 -1.70 9.53 -8.72
C GLY A 55 -1.44 8.31 -9.62
N LYS A 56 -0.59 7.38 -9.18
CA LYS A 56 -0.32 6.14 -9.91
C LYS A 56 -0.52 4.91 -9.02
N VAL A 57 -0.85 3.79 -9.63
CA VAL A 57 -0.71 2.48 -8.99
C VAL A 57 0.76 2.09 -9.10
N THR A 58 1.45 1.93 -7.99
CA THR A 58 2.91 1.71 -8.00
C THR A 58 3.28 0.38 -7.35
N LEU A 59 4.08 -0.42 -8.05
CA LEU A 59 4.75 -1.58 -7.50
C LEU A 59 6.09 -1.13 -6.90
N VAL A 60 6.26 -1.27 -5.59
CA VAL A 60 7.54 -1.04 -4.91
C VAL A 60 8.14 -2.41 -4.58
N ASN A 61 9.23 -2.77 -5.27
CA ASN A 61 9.86 -4.08 -5.18
C ASN A 61 11.24 -3.98 -4.52
N PHE A 62 11.39 -4.58 -3.34
CA PHE A 62 12.67 -4.71 -2.65
C PHE A 62 13.39 -5.96 -3.13
N TRP A 63 14.61 -5.78 -3.65
CA TRP A 63 15.36 -6.82 -4.34
C TRP A 63 16.87 -6.72 -4.12
N ALA A 64 17.62 -7.69 -4.60
CA ALA A 64 19.07 -7.66 -4.68
C ALA A 64 19.58 -8.46 -5.89
N THR A 65 20.74 -8.08 -6.43
CA THR A 65 21.38 -8.81 -7.55
C THR A 65 21.83 -10.21 -7.15
N SER A 66 22.13 -10.42 -5.86
CA SER A 66 22.49 -11.72 -5.28
C SER A 66 21.29 -12.61 -4.95
N CYS A 67 20.07 -12.08 -5.06
CA CYS A 67 18.83 -12.82 -4.78
C CYS A 67 18.36 -13.58 -6.03
N VAL A 68 18.54 -14.89 -6.04
CA VAL A 68 18.19 -15.76 -7.18
C VAL A 68 16.72 -15.61 -7.60
N THR A 69 15.80 -15.63 -6.64
CA THR A 69 14.36 -15.47 -6.90
C THR A 69 14.05 -14.09 -7.47
N CYS A 70 14.73 -13.03 -6.96
CA CYS A 70 14.55 -11.67 -7.49
C CYS A 70 14.96 -11.57 -8.95
N VAL A 71 16.11 -12.16 -9.31
CA VAL A 71 16.60 -12.18 -10.69
C VAL A 71 15.67 -13.00 -11.59
N ALA A 72 15.13 -14.10 -11.09
CA ALA A 72 14.20 -14.96 -11.84
C ALA A 72 12.83 -14.29 -12.09
N GLU A 73 12.32 -13.48 -11.13
CA GLU A 73 11.04 -12.78 -11.30
C GLU A 73 11.15 -11.48 -12.13
N MET A 74 12.34 -10.89 -12.24
CA MET A 74 12.54 -9.57 -12.88
C MET A 74 11.96 -9.48 -14.30
N PRO A 75 12.07 -10.49 -15.18
CA PRO A 75 11.39 -10.47 -16.49
C PRO A 75 9.87 -10.28 -16.39
N LYS A 76 9.22 -10.86 -15.36
CA LYS A 76 7.77 -10.72 -15.13
C LYS A 76 7.42 -9.33 -14.61
N VAL A 77 8.28 -8.73 -13.78
CA VAL A 77 8.15 -7.33 -13.32
C VAL A 77 8.27 -6.38 -14.51
N ILE A 78 9.25 -6.59 -15.41
CA ILE A 78 9.42 -5.82 -16.65
C ILE A 78 8.17 -5.95 -17.54
N ALA A 79 7.68 -7.16 -17.74
CA ALA A 79 6.48 -7.40 -18.54
C ALA A 79 5.25 -6.70 -17.94
N THR A 80 5.10 -6.72 -16.62
CA THR A 80 4.03 -6.02 -15.91
C THR A 80 4.14 -4.51 -16.11
N TYR A 81 5.33 -3.93 -15.95
CA TYR A 81 5.54 -2.50 -16.20
C TYR A 81 5.17 -2.11 -17.63
N ASN A 82 5.69 -2.84 -18.62
CA ASN A 82 5.41 -2.55 -20.03
C ASN A 82 3.92 -2.66 -20.38
N LYS A 83 3.20 -3.58 -19.74
CA LYS A 83 1.76 -3.75 -19.93
C LYS A 83 0.94 -2.57 -19.43
N TYR A 84 1.35 -1.93 -18.32
CA TYR A 84 0.50 -0.99 -17.59
C TYR A 84 1.03 0.45 -17.51
N LYS A 85 2.29 0.73 -17.88
CA LYS A 85 2.94 2.06 -17.74
C LYS A 85 2.14 3.22 -18.33
N ASP A 86 1.46 3.01 -19.44
CA ASP A 86 0.70 4.03 -20.16
C ASP A 86 -0.73 4.19 -19.59
N ARG A 87 -1.08 3.43 -18.57
CA ARG A 87 -2.40 3.38 -17.94
C ARG A 87 -2.42 3.95 -16.51
N GLY A 88 -1.37 4.66 -16.09
CA GLY A 88 -1.27 5.20 -14.74
C GLY A 88 -0.64 4.24 -13.73
N TYR A 89 0.21 3.34 -14.21
CA TYR A 89 1.01 2.42 -13.39
C TYR A 89 2.49 2.83 -13.40
N ASP A 90 3.18 2.51 -12.32
CA ASP A 90 4.64 2.67 -12.20
C ASP A 90 5.26 1.48 -11.44
N THR A 91 6.57 1.32 -11.57
CA THR A 91 7.38 0.40 -10.78
C THR A 91 8.58 1.15 -10.22
N LEU A 92 8.89 0.91 -8.95
CA LEU A 92 10.09 1.39 -8.28
C LEU A 92 10.81 0.19 -7.67
N ALA A 93 11.93 -0.20 -8.25
CA ALA A 93 12.77 -1.27 -7.71
C ALA A 93 13.77 -0.69 -6.71
N VAL A 94 13.76 -1.19 -5.47
CA VAL A 94 14.60 -0.71 -4.37
C VAL A 94 15.62 -1.79 -4.04
N ALA A 95 16.88 -1.56 -4.44
CA ALA A 95 17.97 -2.47 -4.11
C ALA A 95 18.33 -2.35 -2.62
N MET A 96 18.49 -3.49 -1.98
CA MET A 96 18.76 -3.58 -0.55
C MET A 96 20.17 -3.07 -0.21
N ARG A 97 20.36 -2.55 1.01
CA ARG A 97 21.61 -1.95 1.50
C ARG A 97 22.86 -2.85 1.40
N TYR A 98 22.67 -4.15 1.37
CA TYR A 98 23.77 -5.10 1.28
C TYR A 98 24.19 -5.42 -0.17
N ASP A 99 23.44 -4.90 -1.16
CA ASP A 99 23.74 -5.11 -2.58
C ASP A 99 24.74 -4.04 -3.06
N PRO A 100 25.92 -4.42 -3.58
CA PRO A 100 26.90 -3.42 -4.00
C PRO A 100 26.34 -2.50 -5.11
N PRO A 101 26.45 -1.18 -4.98
CA PRO A 101 25.91 -0.24 -5.97
C PRO A 101 26.36 -0.51 -7.40
N SER A 102 27.62 -0.90 -7.61
CA SER A 102 28.14 -1.24 -8.94
C SER A 102 27.43 -2.44 -9.58
N TYR A 103 27.00 -3.41 -8.77
CA TYR A 103 26.24 -4.58 -9.26
C TYR A 103 24.82 -4.18 -9.66
N VAL A 104 24.19 -3.33 -8.86
CA VAL A 104 22.85 -2.80 -9.16
C VAL A 104 22.87 -1.98 -10.45
N VAL A 105 23.85 -1.09 -10.63
CA VAL A 105 24.02 -0.30 -11.86
C VAL A 105 24.22 -1.23 -13.05
N ASN A 106 25.21 -2.12 -12.97
CA ASN A 106 25.50 -3.06 -14.06
C ASN A 106 24.29 -3.92 -14.44
N TYR A 107 23.56 -4.44 -13.45
CA TYR A 107 22.36 -5.23 -13.70
C TYR A 107 21.27 -4.38 -14.40
N THR A 108 21.04 -3.16 -13.90
CA THR A 108 20.05 -2.24 -14.46
C THR A 108 20.34 -1.93 -15.93
N GLU A 109 21.60 -1.63 -16.26
CA GLU A 109 22.03 -1.28 -17.61
C GLU A 109 22.00 -2.51 -18.55
N THR A 110 22.59 -3.62 -18.12
CA THR A 110 22.66 -4.83 -18.96
C THR A 110 21.30 -5.46 -19.22
N ARG A 111 20.38 -5.37 -18.28
CA ARG A 111 18.99 -5.85 -18.41
C ARG A 111 18.03 -4.78 -18.93
N GLN A 112 18.51 -3.53 -19.13
CA GLN A 112 17.72 -2.41 -19.64
C GLN A 112 16.40 -2.24 -18.87
N LEU A 113 16.48 -2.16 -17.52
CA LEU A 113 15.29 -2.04 -16.70
C LEU A 113 14.51 -0.78 -17.08
N PRO A 114 13.23 -0.90 -17.50
CA PRO A 114 12.47 0.22 -18.09
C PRO A 114 11.86 1.17 -17.04
N PHE A 115 12.06 0.90 -15.76
CA PHE A 115 11.51 1.66 -14.64
C PHE A 115 12.64 2.19 -13.73
N LYS A 116 12.26 3.01 -12.75
CA LYS A 116 13.24 3.61 -11.83
C LYS A 116 13.77 2.57 -10.83
N VAL A 117 15.08 2.64 -10.62
CA VAL A 117 15.79 1.84 -9.62
C VAL A 117 16.38 2.77 -8.57
N ALA A 118 16.16 2.47 -7.31
CA ALA A 118 16.75 3.15 -6.16
C ALA A 118 17.67 2.20 -5.39
N ILE A 119 18.60 2.75 -4.64
CA ILE A 119 19.45 2.00 -3.72
C ILE A 119 19.18 2.48 -2.29
N ASP A 120 18.80 1.58 -1.40
CA ASP A 120 18.63 1.87 0.02
C ASP A 120 19.95 1.69 0.78
N ASN A 121 20.95 2.54 0.50
CA ASN A 121 22.30 2.44 1.08
C ASN A 121 22.31 2.39 2.62
N THR A 122 21.34 2.99 3.27
CA THR A 122 21.26 3.06 4.75
C THR A 122 20.39 1.98 5.37
N GLY A 123 19.52 1.34 4.59
CA GLY A 123 18.48 0.45 5.06
C GLY A 123 17.27 1.18 5.66
N ALA A 124 17.23 2.50 5.58
CA ALA A 124 16.16 3.31 6.17
C ALA A 124 14.82 3.09 5.48
N VAL A 125 14.82 2.91 4.14
CA VAL A 125 13.60 2.63 3.39
C VAL A 125 13.05 1.24 3.74
N ALA A 126 13.88 0.21 3.70
CA ALA A 126 13.48 -1.15 4.07
C ALA A 126 12.95 -1.21 5.50
N LYS A 127 13.59 -0.48 6.44
CA LYS A 127 13.14 -0.37 7.82
C LYS A 127 11.76 0.29 7.92
N ALA A 128 11.56 1.42 7.28
CA ALA A 128 10.28 2.15 7.29
C ALA A 128 9.14 1.33 6.69
N TRP A 129 9.42 0.51 5.67
CA TRP A 129 8.44 -0.33 4.97
C TRP A 129 8.15 -1.67 5.70
N GLY A 130 8.33 -1.70 7.01
CA GLY A 130 7.99 -2.85 7.85
C GLY A 130 9.14 -3.83 8.02
N GLU A 131 10.36 -3.32 8.25
CA GLU A 131 11.57 -4.11 8.53
C GLU A 131 11.82 -5.18 7.45
N VAL A 132 11.85 -4.76 6.18
CA VAL A 132 12.07 -5.69 5.06
C VAL A 132 13.43 -6.37 5.20
N GLN A 133 13.42 -7.67 5.49
CA GLN A 133 14.62 -8.50 5.64
C GLN A 133 14.74 -9.54 4.53
N LEU A 134 13.62 -9.97 3.96
CA LEU A 134 13.57 -11.00 2.92
C LEU A 134 13.36 -10.37 1.55
N THR A 135 14.05 -10.89 0.55
CA THR A 135 13.86 -10.50 -0.85
C THR A 135 13.50 -11.70 -1.72
N PRO A 136 12.64 -11.52 -2.72
CA PRO A 136 11.93 -10.29 -3.01
C PRO A 136 10.82 -10.01 -1.99
N THR A 137 10.62 -8.75 -1.65
CA THR A 137 9.41 -8.28 -0.97
C THR A 137 8.79 -7.16 -1.80
N THR A 138 7.52 -7.32 -2.14
CA THR A 138 6.83 -6.43 -3.07
C THR A 138 5.61 -5.82 -2.42
N TYR A 139 5.45 -4.50 -2.58
CA TYR A 139 4.27 -3.77 -2.14
C TYR A 139 3.53 -3.21 -3.35
N LEU A 140 2.21 -3.34 -3.36
CA LEU A 140 1.35 -2.65 -4.31
C LEU A 140 0.70 -1.47 -3.61
N VAL A 141 0.95 -0.27 -4.15
CA VAL A 141 0.48 1.01 -3.63
C VAL A 141 -0.58 1.56 -4.59
N ASN A 142 -1.72 2.02 -4.08
CA ASN A 142 -2.80 2.60 -4.88
C ASN A 142 -2.53 4.08 -5.21
N LYS A 143 -3.42 4.70 -6.01
CA LYS A 143 -3.32 6.11 -6.42
C LYS A 143 -3.36 7.11 -5.25
N ARG A 144 -3.89 6.71 -4.08
CA ARG A 144 -3.90 7.55 -2.86
C ARG A 144 -2.60 7.49 -2.08
N GLY A 145 -1.65 6.60 -2.48
CA GLY A 145 -0.41 6.37 -1.75
C GLY A 145 -0.57 5.39 -0.58
N GLU A 146 -1.54 4.49 -0.65
CA GLU A 146 -1.80 3.48 0.38
C GLU A 146 -1.34 2.11 -0.09
N ILE A 147 -0.71 1.36 0.82
CA ILE A 147 -0.33 -0.04 0.59
C ILE A 147 -1.60 -0.88 0.63
N VAL A 148 -1.93 -1.52 -0.49
CA VAL A 148 -3.09 -2.41 -0.60
C VAL A 148 -2.72 -3.88 -0.51
N LYS A 149 -1.45 -4.22 -0.81
CA LYS A 149 -0.96 -5.58 -0.72
C LYS A 149 0.55 -5.63 -0.50
N ARG A 150 0.99 -6.57 0.33
CA ARG A 150 2.40 -6.97 0.51
C ARG A 150 2.55 -8.42 0.11
N TYR A 151 3.60 -8.71 -0.65
CA TYR A 151 4.04 -10.06 -1.01
C TYR A 151 5.44 -10.29 -0.47
N VAL A 152 5.70 -11.46 0.11
CA VAL A 152 7.04 -11.92 0.49
C VAL A 152 7.34 -13.15 -0.35
N GLY A 153 8.42 -13.10 -1.11
CA GLY A 153 8.68 -14.02 -2.21
C GLY A 153 7.98 -13.56 -3.51
N GLU A 154 8.15 -14.35 -4.57
CA GLU A 154 7.56 -14.07 -5.87
C GLU A 154 6.03 -14.05 -5.78
N PRO A 155 5.34 -12.98 -6.24
CA PRO A 155 3.89 -12.94 -6.26
C PRO A 155 3.31 -13.86 -7.34
N ASP A 156 2.06 -14.32 -7.12
CA ASP A 156 1.25 -14.82 -8.23
C ASP A 156 0.93 -13.64 -9.17
N PHE A 157 1.60 -13.60 -10.32
CA PHE A 157 1.45 -12.51 -11.28
C PHE A 157 0.07 -12.44 -11.92
N ALA A 158 -0.68 -13.54 -12.00
CA ALA A 158 -2.05 -13.51 -12.50
C ALA A 158 -2.97 -12.77 -11.50
N ALA A 159 -2.89 -13.10 -10.23
CA ALA A 159 -3.61 -12.42 -9.18
C ALA A 159 -3.15 -10.96 -9.01
N LEU A 160 -1.84 -10.69 -9.12
CA LEU A 160 -1.29 -9.34 -9.10
C LEU A 160 -1.85 -8.47 -10.22
N HIS A 161 -1.93 -9.00 -11.45
CA HIS A 161 -2.50 -8.28 -12.60
C HIS A 161 -3.98 -7.96 -12.39
N GLN A 162 -4.77 -8.90 -11.86
CA GLN A 162 -6.19 -8.64 -11.54
C GLN A 162 -6.33 -7.50 -10.52
N LEU A 163 -5.47 -7.47 -9.50
CA LEU A 163 -5.49 -6.40 -8.50
C LEU A 163 -5.04 -5.07 -9.08
N ILE A 164 -4.00 -5.04 -9.94
CA ILE A 164 -3.57 -3.83 -10.66
C ILE A 164 -4.73 -3.29 -11.53
N GLU A 165 -5.41 -4.13 -12.32
CA GLU A 165 -6.55 -3.71 -13.16
C GLU A 165 -7.66 -3.08 -12.31
N LYS A 166 -7.98 -3.68 -11.16
CA LYS A 166 -8.95 -3.13 -10.22
C LYS A 166 -8.54 -1.73 -9.73
N LEU A 167 -7.29 -1.58 -9.27
CA LEU A 167 -6.80 -0.30 -8.75
C LEU A 167 -6.66 0.78 -9.83
N LEU A 168 -6.35 0.40 -11.07
CA LEU A 168 -6.31 1.34 -12.19
C LEU A 168 -7.71 1.88 -12.54
N ALA A 169 -8.77 1.08 -12.33
CA ALA A 169 -10.15 1.48 -12.56
C ALA A 169 -10.72 2.37 -11.43
N GLU A 170 -10.09 2.41 -10.26
CA GLU A 170 -10.48 3.32 -9.17
C GLU A 170 -10.15 4.78 -9.54
N THR A 171 -11.09 5.68 -9.25
CA THR A 171 -10.96 7.15 -9.46
C THR A 171 -10.38 7.83 -8.24
#